data_5c0f8534741c66edb42e5030c5cf2356
#
_entry.id   5c0f8534741c66edb42e5030c5cf2356
#
_cell.length_a   1.000
_cell.length_b   1.000
_cell.length_c   1.000
_cell.angle_alpha   90.00
_cell.angle_beta   90.00
_cell.angle_gamma   90.00
#
_symmetry.space_group_name_H-M   'P 1'
#
loop_
_entity.id
_entity.type
_entity.pdbx_description
1 polymer ?
#
loop_
_entity_poly.entity_id
_entity_poly.type
_entity_poly.pdbx_seq_one_letter_code
_entity_poly.pdbx_strand_id
1 'polypeptide(L)'
;MSGLYFEQFFVGQSFNHPWSRTVTEMDNVMYCALTMNVAPIHLDEHYMAGTPFGQRIVAGLYTVGLMIGQSINDTTLGTTVANLAMSDMQFPNPVFHGDTIRTRTKVVSVRESKSRPDAGLVEFEHTGINQHDVVVATCRRTALMQRQPKPA
;
A
#
# COMPACT_ATOMS: atom_id res chain seq x y z
N MET A 1 12.45 -1.72 -16.36
CA MET A 1 13.11 -1.74 -15.04
C MET A 1 12.45 -2.86 -14.25
N SER A 2 13.20 -3.67 -13.54
CA SER A 2 12.69 -4.68 -12.59
C SER A 2 12.81 -4.13 -11.17
N GLY A 3 12.00 -4.66 -10.25
CA GLY A 3 12.18 -4.44 -8.82
C GLY A 3 13.51 -5.01 -8.32
N LEU A 4 13.73 -4.93 -7.03
CA LEU A 4 14.92 -5.44 -6.36
C LEU A 4 14.79 -6.93 -6.04
N TYR A 5 15.89 -7.66 -6.09
CA TYR A 5 15.99 -9.03 -5.59
C TYR A 5 16.27 -9.05 -4.09
N PHE A 6 16.07 -10.20 -3.45
CA PHE A 6 16.19 -10.36 -2.00
C PHE A 6 17.51 -9.80 -1.44
N GLU A 7 18.64 -10.07 -2.08
CA GLU A 7 19.98 -9.65 -1.65
C GLU A 7 20.21 -8.13 -1.71
N GLN A 8 19.33 -7.40 -2.39
CA GLN A 8 19.42 -5.94 -2.55
C GLN A 8 18.66 -5.17 -1.46
N PHE A 9 17.93 -5.89 -0.60
CA PHE A 9 17.22 -5.27 0.52
C PHE A 9 18.05 -5.33 1.80
N PHE A 10 17.98 -4.25 2.59
CA PHE A 10 18.58 -4.18 3.92
C PHE A 10 17.67 -3.41 4.88
N VAL A 11 17.73 -3.76 6.16
CA VAL A 11 16.93 -3.12 7.21
C VAL A 11 17.26 -1.63 7.30
N GLY A 12 16.24 -0.79 7.32
CA GLY A 12 16.36 0.68 7.33
C GLY A 12 16.37 1.32 5.96
N GLN A 13 16.49 0.55 4.87
CA GLN A 13 16.37 1.07 3.51
C GLN A 13 15.00 1.75 3.32
N SER A 14 14.99 2.94 2.72
CA SER A 14 13.79 3.74 2.55
C SER A 14 13.60 4.17 1.10
N PHE A 15 12.34 4.20 0.67
CA PHE A 15 11.92 4.58 -0.67
C PHE A 15 10.89 5.71 -0.57
N ASN A 16 11.13 6.80 -1.30
CA ASN A 16 10.14 7.83 -1.58
C ASN A 16 9.67 7.58 -3.02
N HIS A 17 8.50 6.97 -3.17
CA HIS A 17 8.01 6.61 -4.49
C HIS A 17 7.65 7.86 -5.30
N PRO A 18 8.04 7.97 -6.59
CA PRO A 18 7.84 9.19 -7.38
C PRO A 18 6.38 9.38 -7.82
N TRP A 19 5.56 8.35 -7.69
CA TRP A 19 4.18 8.36 -8.14
C TRP A 19 3.24 8.87 -7.05
N SER A 20 2.34 9.77 -7.42
CA SER A 20 1.18 10.14 -6.62
C SER A 20 -0.09 9.94 -7.44
N ARG A 21 -1.23 9.80 -6.77
CA ARG A 21 -2.53 9.67 -7.42
C ARG A 21 -3.60 10.43 -6.66
N THR A 22 -4.35 11.24 -7.40
CA THR A 22 -5.58 11.84 -6.88
C THR A 22 -6.69 10.78 -6.88
N VAL A 23 -7.28 10.56 -5.72
CA VAL A 23 -8.40 9.64 -5.54
C VAL A 23 -9.68 10.30 -6.03
N THR A 24 -10.34 9.67 -7.00
CA THR A 24 -11.59 10.14 -7.54
C THR A 24 -12.79 9.47 -6.87
N GLU A 25 -13.98 10.05 -7.00
CA GLU A 25 -15.23 9.40 -6.60
C GLU A 25 -15.39 8.03 -7.28
N MET A 26 -15.07 7.96 -8.58
CA MET A 26 -15.15 6.69 -9.33
C MET A 26 -14.26 5.60 -8.73
N ASP A 27 -13.06 5.93 -8.27
CA ASP A 27 -12.16 4.96 -7.64
C ASP A 27 -12.82 4.32 -6.41
N ASN A 28 -13.41 5.14 -5.55
CA ASN A 28 -14.05 4.68 -4.31
C ASN A 28 -15.33 3.87 -4.59
N VAL A 29 -16.21 4.37 -5.45
CA VAL A 29 -17.46 3.69 -5.81
C VAL A 29 -17.17 2.36 -6.51
N MET A 30 -16.23 2.34 -7.45
CA MET A 30 -15.83 1.12 -8.15
C MET A 30 -15.23 0.09 -7.18
N TYR A 31 -14.35 0.51 -6.28
CA TYR A 31 -13.80 -0.36 -5.26
C TYR A 31 -14.89 -0.96 -4.38
N CYS A 32 -15.83 -0.16 -3.90
CA CYS A 32 -16.94 -0.62 -3.08
C CYS A 32 -17.84 -1.60 -3.85
N ALA A 33 -18.12 -1.33 -5.12
CA ALA A 33 -18.91 -2.23 -5.96
C ALA A 33 -18.23 -3.59 -6.16
N LEU A 34 -16.93 -3.59 -6.47
CA LEU A 34 -16.15 -4.81 -6.69
C LEU A 34 -15.95 -5.65 -5.42
N THR A 35 -15.95 -5.02 -4.26
CA THR A 35 -15.77 -5.69 -2.96
C THR A 35 -17.06 -5.95 -2.20
N MET A 36 -18.22 -5.63 -2.80
CA MET A 36 -19.56 -5.72 -2.18
C MET A 36 -19.67 -4.90 -0.88
N ASN A 37 -18.90 -3.82 -0.75
CA ASN A 37 -18.95 -2.92 0.40
C ASN A 37 -20.09 -1.91 0.21
N VAL A 38 -21.19 -2.13 0.90
CA VAL A 38 -22.41 -1.30 0.82
C VAL A 38 -22.48 -0.25 1.94
N ALA A 39 -21.39 0.02 2.65
CA ALA A 39 -21.39 0.93 3.79
C ALA A 39 -21.72 2.38 3.37
N PRO A 40 -22.75 3.02 3.97
CA PRO A 40 -23.15 4.38 3.63
C PRO A 40 -22.03 5.42 3.75
N ILE A 41 -21.07 5.21 4.64
CA ILE A 41 -19.92 6.11 4.83
C ILE A 41 -19.08 6.31 3.56
N HIS A 42 -19.15 5.38 2.62
CA HIS A 42 -18.43 5.43 1.34
C HIS A 42 -19.32 5.84 0.16
N LEU A 43 -20.63 5.60 0.24
CA LEU A 43 -21.52 5.64 -0.93
C LEU A 43 -22.66 6.65 -0.81
N ASP A 44 -23.08 7.02 0.40
CA ASP A 44 -24.25 7.89 0.62
C ASP A 44 -23.82 9.29 1.06
N GLU A 45 -23.88 10.23 0.12
CA GLU A 45 -23.50 11.63 0.35
C GLU A 45 -24.46 12.32 1.34
N HIS A 46 -25.78 12.04 1.23
CA HIS A 46 -26.76 12.64 2.12
C HIS A 46 -26.58 12.19 3.57
N TYR A 47 -26.34 10.87 3.75
CA TYR A 47 -26.00 10.31 5.06
C TYR A 47 -24.75 10.98 5.65
N MET A 48 -23.68 11.11 4.86
CA MET A 48 -22.40 11.64 5.31
C MET A 48 -22.41 13.14 5.56
N ALA A 49 -23.26 13.90 4.89
CA ALA A 49 -23.44 15.34 5.15
C ALA A 49 -23.88 15.62 6.59
N GLY A 50 -24.58 14.68 7.25
CA GLY A 50 -25.00 14.79 8.65
C GLY A 50 -23.96 14.31 9.67
N THR A 51 -22.77 13.90 9.25
CA THR A 51 -21.70 13.38 10.13
C THR A 51 -20.59 14.44 10.36
N PRO A 52 -19.72 14.25 11.36
CA PRO A 52 -18.56 15.13 11.55
C PRO A 52 -17.61 15.21 10.34
N PHE A 53 -17.63 14.23 9.43
CA PHE A 53 -16.84 14.24 8.20
C PHE A 53 -17.43 15.16 7.12
N GLY A 54 -18.77 15.38 7.11
CA GLY A 54 -19.47 16.24 6.18
C GLY A 54 -19.50 15.77 4.72
N GLN A 55 -18.80 14.68 4.40
CA GLN A 55 -18.70 14.12 3.03
C GLN A 55 -18.28 12.64 3.11
N ARG A 56 -18.46 11.91 2.00
CA ARG A 56 -18.06 10.50 1.92
C ARG A 56 -16.55 10.34 2.09
N ILE A 57 -16.14 9.32 2.85
CA ILE A 57 -14.74 8.94 3.00
C ILE A 57 -14.39 7.77 2.08
N VAL A 58 -13.15 7.73 1.65
CA VAL A 58 -12.61 6.64 0.81
C VAL A 58 -12.43 5.38 1.65
N ALA A 59 -12.75 4.21 1.08
CA ALA A 59 -12.55 2.92 1.73
C ALA A 59 -11.06 2.72 2.08
N GLY A 60 -10.77 2.43 3.35
CA GLY A 60 -9.38 2.34 3.83
C GLY A 60 -8.55 1.29 3.09
N LEU A 61 -9.12 0.14 2.77
CA LEU A 61 -8.42 -0.91 2.03
C LEU A 61 -8.13 -0.53 0.57
N TYR A 62 -8.92 0.36 -0.05
CA TYR A 62 -8.54 0.97 -1.33
C TYR A 62 -7.25 1.78 -1.17
N THR A 63 -7.17 2.61 -0.12
CA THR A 63 -5.98 3.42 0.17
C THR A 63 -4.75 2.54 0.38
N VAL A 64 -4.86 1.44 1.15
CA VAL A 64 -3.77 0.47 1.32
C VAL A 64 -3.38 -0.17 -0.01
N GLY A 65 -4.35 -0.59 -0.83
CA GLY A 65 -4.09 -1.13 -2.18
C GLY A 65 -3.33 -0.14 -3.07
N LEU A 66 -3.71 1.14 -3.03
CA LEU A 66 -3.04 2.21 -3.76
C LEU A 66 -1.59 2.38 -3.29
N MET A 67 -1.36 2.40 -1.97
CA MET A 67 -0.02 2.49 -1.39
C MET A 67 0.89 1.34 -1.86
N ILE A 68 0.39 0.10 -1.82
CA ILE A 68 1.12 -1.06 -2.32
C ILE A 68 1.43 -0.89 -3.81
N GLY A 69 0.43 -0.52 -4.62
CA GLY A 69 0.59 -0.29 -6.05
C GLY A 69 1.69 0.73 -6.39
N GLN A 70 1.73 1.84 -5.67
CA GLN A 70 2.76 2.87 -5.84
C GLN A 70 4.17 2.39 -5.50
N SER A 71 4.29 1.40 -4.60
CA SER A 71 5.59 0.86 -4.17
C SER A 71 6.18 -0.18 -5.12
N ILE A 72 5.39 -0.77 -6.01
CA ILE A 72 5.79 -1.96 -6.79
C ILE A 72 7.00 -1.68 -7.68
N ASN A 73 6.99 -0.60 -8.46
CA ASN A 73 8.03 -0.33 -9.45
C ASN A 73 9.44 -0.27 -8.85
N ASP A 74 9.56 0.34 -7.68
CA ASP A 74 10.85 0.60 -7.05
C ASP A 74 11.29 -0.55 -6.14
N THR A 75 10.39 -1.47 -5.80
CA THR A 75 10.66 -2.53 -4.83
C THR A 75 10.50 -3.93 -5.40
N THR A 76 9.33 -4.29 -5.90
CA THR A 76 8.96 -5.70 -6.07
C THR A 76 8.54 -6.10 -7.49
N LEU A 77 8.63 -5.21 -8.48
CA LEU A 77 8.19 -5.48 -9.85
C LEU A 77 8.98 -6.62 -10.49
N GLY A 78 8.30 -7.72 -10.78
CA GLY A 78 8.89 -8.89 -11.44
C GLY A 78 9.82 -9.73 -10.56
N THR A 79 10.01 -9.38 -9.29
CA THR A 79 10.89 -10.08 -8.33
C THR A 79 10.16 -10.64 -7.12
N THR A 80 8.86 -10.34 -6.96
CA THR A 80 8.01 -10.94 -5.92
C THR A 80 7.56 -12.33 -6.32
N VAL A 81 7.72 -13.30 -5.42
CA VAL A 81 7.11 -14.64 -5.53
C VAL A 81 5.68 -14.60 -5.02
N ALA A 82 5.48 -14.04 -3.82
CA ALA A 82 4.16 -13.95 -3.19
C ALA A 82 4.12 -12.85 -2.12
N ASN A 83 2.92 -12.33 -1.87
CA ASN A 83 2.61 -11.50 -0.72
C ASN A 83 2.05 -12.43 0.37
N LEU A 84 2.74 -12.55 1.51
CA LEU A 84 2.42 -13.57 2.51
C LEU A 84 1.56 -13.05 3.65
N ALA A 85 1.72 -11.77 4.03
CA ALA A 85 1.01 -11.21 5.15
C ALA A 85 0.88 -9.69 5.03
N MET A 86 -0.21 -9.19 5.62
CA MET A 86 -0.45 -7.78 5.89
C MET A 86 -0.78 -7.64 7.37
N SER A 87 -0.17 -6.68 8.07
CA SER A 87 -0.41 -6.40 9.49
C SER A 87 -0.34 -4.92 9.81
N ASP A 88 -0.67 -4.57 11.05
CA ASP A 88 -0.54 -3.23 11.61
C ASP A 88 -1.16 -2.13 10.73
N MET A 89 -2.31 -2.45 10.10
CA MET A 89 -3.06 -1.48 9.31
C MET A 89 -3.73 -0.45 10.22
N GLN A 90 -3.44 0.83 9.97
CA GLN A 90 -4.04 1.95 10.69
C GLN A 90 -4.51 3.02 9.71
N PHE A 91 -5.57 3.72 10.08
CA PHE A 91 -6.18 4.80 9.30
C PHE A 91 -6.36 6.03 10.20
N PRO A 92 -5.25 6.74 10.56
CA PRO A 92 -5.29 7.82 11.53
C PRO A 92 -6.07 9.05 11.05
N ASN A 93 -6.20 9.23 9.73
CA ASN A 93 -6.97 10.32 9.14
C ASN A 93 -7.75 9.82 7.92
N PRO A 94 -8.95 10.38 7.68
CA PRO A 94 -9.75 10.01 6.51
C PRO A 94 -9.09 10.46 5.22
N VAL A 95 -9.38 9.73 4.13
CA VAL A 95 -9.13 10.16 2.76
C VAL A 95 -10.44 10.57 2.14
N PHE A 96 -10.47 11.71 1.47
CA PHE A 96 -11.63 12.23 0.75
C PHE A 96 -11.41 12.15 -0.77
N HIS A 97 -12.51 12.20 -1.52
CA HIS A 97 -12.42 12.37 -2.97
C HIS A 97 -11.71 13.69 -3.29
N GLY A 98 -10.73 13.66 -4.17
CA GLY A 98 -9.87 14.79 -4.50
C GLY A 98 -8.54 14.81 -3.74
N ASP A 99 -8.37 14.02 -2.68
CA ASP A 99 -7.06 13.88 -2.04
C ASP A 99 -6.05 13.21 -2.97
N THR A 100 -4.82 13.69 -2.94
CA THR A 100 -3.71 13.13 -3.70
C THR A 100 -2.78 12.37 -2.77
N ILE A 101 -2.69 11.07 -2.95
CA ILE A 101 -1.93 10.17 -2.09
C ILE A 101 -0.57 9.84 -2.72
N ARG A 102 0.47 9.93 -1.92
CA ARG A 102 1.82 9.43 -2.18
C ARG A 102 2.23 8.45 -1.09
N THR A 103 3.17 7.59 -1.41
CA THR A 103 3.61 6.53 -0.50
C THR A 103 5.11 6.63 -0.23
N ARG A 104 5.47 6.35 1.02
CA ARG A 104 6.83 6.03 1.46
C ARG A 104 6.88 4.60 1.93
N THR A 105 8.01 3.94 1.69
CA THR A 105 8.23 2.56 2.13
C THR A 105 9.56 2.46 2.87
N LYS A 106 9.57 1.72 3.97
CA LYS A 106 10.79 1.39 4.73
C LYS A 106 10.88 -0.12 4.87
N VAL A 107 12.08 -0.67 4.68
CA VAL A 107 12.38 -2.07 4.99
C VAL A 107 12.59 -2.21 6.50
N VAL A 108 11.78 -3.02 7.15
CA VAL A 108 11.84 -3.22 8.61
C VAL A 108 12.43 -4.56 9.01
N SER A 109 12.37 -5.56 8.12
CA SER A 109 12.99 -6.88 8.36
C SER A 109 13.41 -7.52 7.04
N VAL A 110 14.55 -8.20 7.07
CA VAL A 110 15.05 -9.05 5.96
C VAL A 110 15.53 -10.35 6.58
N ARG A 111 15.01 -11.48 6.10
CA ARG A 111 15.39 -12.79 6.62
C ARG A 111 15.27 -13.88 5.57
N GLU A 112 16.10 -14.91 5.71
CA GLU A 112 16.06 -16.11 4.90
C GLU A 112 14.70 -16.83 5.03
N SER A 113 14.24 -17.42 3.94
CA SER A 113 13.07 -18.30 3.99
C SER A 113 13.51 -19.70 4.44
N LYS A 114 12.83 -20.22 5.47
CA LYS A 114 13.11 -21.58 5.97
C LYS A 114 12.62 -22.68 5.04
N SER A 115 11.58 -22.41 4.26
CA SER A 115 10.92 -23.38 3.37
C SER A 115 11.28 -23.20 1.88
N ARG A 116 11.88 -22.08 1.50
CA ARG A 116 12.19 -21.74 0.11
C ARG A 116 13.64 -21.22 0.03
N PRO A 117 14.63 -22.10 -0.24
CA PRO A 117 16.03 -21.70 -0.33
C PRO A 117 16.32 -20.79 -1.53
N ASP A 118 15.41 -20.76 -2.51
CA ASP A 118 15.45 -19.92 -3.70
C ASP A 118 14.83 -18.52 -3.50
N ALA A 119 14.41 -18.19 -2.26
CA ALA A 119 13.75 -16.93 -1.93
C ALA A 119 14.08 -16.46 -0.51
N GLY A 120 13.79 -15.19 -0.21
CA GLY A 120 13.89 -14.64 1.13
C GLY A 120 12.66 -13.79 1.46
N LEU A 121 12.51 -13.45 2.72
CA LEU A 121 11.40 -12.64 3.20
C LEU A 121 11.86 -11.21 3.49
N VAL A 122 11.10 -10.27 2.96
CA VAL A 122 11.29 -8.84 3.23
C VAL A 122 10.00 -8.29 3.81
N GLU A 123 10.10 -7.64 4.95
CA GLU A 123 8.99 -6.93 5.56
C GLU A 123 9.14 -5.43 5.30
N PHE A 124 8.10 -4.86 4.74
CA PHE A 124 7.99 -3.45 4.42
C PHE A 124 7.00 -2.77 5.36
N GLU A 125 7.31 -1.56 5.78
CA GLU A 125 6.37 -0.63 6.38
C GLU A 125 6.03 0.44 5.33
N HIS A 126 4.75 0.56 5.00
CA HIS A 126 4.25 1.55 4.05
C HIS A 126 3.51 2.66 4.79
N THR A 127 3.73 3.91 4.37
CA THR A 127 3.06 5.10 4.90
C THR A 127 2.43 5.88 3.75
N GLY A 128 1.11 6.00 3.74
CA GLY A 128 0.34 6.83 2.81
C GLY A 128 0.16 8.23 3.36
N ILE A 129 0.43 9.23 2.54
CA ILE A 129 0.47 10.64 2.92
C ILE A 129 -0.31 11.44 1.87
N ASN A 130 -1.20 12.35 2.32
CA ASN A 130 -1.96 13.20 1.42
C ASN A 130 -1.16 14.45 0.98
N GLN A 131 -1.77 15.33 0.19
CA GLN A 131 -1.18 16.57 -0.33
C GLN A 131 -0.82 17.61 0.75
N HIS A 132 -1.34 17.44 1.97
CA HIS A 132 -1.06 18.30 3.13
C HIS A 132 -0.03 17.71 4.09
N ASP A 133 0.73 16.71 3.67
CA ASP A 133 1.69 15.98 4.49
C ASP A 133 1.08 15.21 5.68
N VAL A 134 -0.23 14.96 5.64
CA VAL A 134 -0.95 14.21 6.68
C VAL A 134 -0.88 12.72 6.39
N VAL A 135 -0.50 11.92 7.38
CA VAL A 135 -0.52 10.45 7.29
C VAL A 135 -1.97 9.98 7.31
N VAL A 136 -2.39 9.27 6.27
CA VAL A 136 -3.76 8.78 6.11
C VAL A 136 -3.89 7.27 6.30
N ALA A 137 -2.82 6.52 6.04
CA ALA A 137 -2.78 5.08 6.28
C ALA A 137 -1.36 4.61 6.54
N THR A 138 -1.22 3.55 7.35
CA THR A 138 0.01 2.79 7.50
C THR A 138 -0.30 1.30 7.43
N CYS A 139 0.66 0.50 6.98
CA CYS A 139 0.56 -0.95 7.06
C CYS A 139 1.94 -1.60 6.98
N ARG A 140 2.05 -2.83 7.47
CA ARG A 140 3.20 -3.70 7.22
C ARG A 140 2.83 -4.79 6.22
N ARG A 141 3.77 -5.14 5.36
CA ARG A 141 3.62 -6.19 4.35
C ARG A 141 4.83 -7.09 4.35
N THR A 142 4.63 -8.39 4.48
CA THR A 142 5.68 -9.40 4.29
C THR A 142 5.58 -9.99 2.89
N ALA A 143 6.61 -9.79 2.10
CA ALA A 143 6.73 -10.36 0.77
C ALA A 143 7.82 -11.43 0.70
N LEU A 144 7.56 -12.49 -0.06
CA LEU A 144 8.53 -13.50 -0.44
C LEU A 144 9.17 -13.03 -1.75
N MET A 145 10.49 -12.76 -1.70
CA MET A 145 11.25 -12.17 -2.79
C MET A 145 12.18 -13.19 -3.43
N GLN A 146 12.27 -13.15 -4.75
CA GLN A 146 13.23 -13.97 -5.51
C GLN A 146 14.67 -13.57 -5.17
N ARG A 147 15.55 -14.55 -5.17
CA ARG A 147 17.00 -14.33 -5.17
C ARG A 147 17.51 -13.92 -6.55
N GLN A 148 18.62 -13.23 -6.57
CA GLN A 148 19.30 -12.93 -7.83
C GLN A 148 19.61 -14.23 -8.57
N PRO A 149 19.37 -14.27 -9.90
CA PRO A 149 19.81 -15.39 -10.71
C PRO A 149 21.33 -15.60 -10.56
N LYS A 150 21.76 -16.85 -10.38
CA LYS A 150 23.19 -17.16 -10.38
C LYS A 150 23.76 -16.82 -11.75
N PRO A 151 24.95 -16.23 -11.82
CA PRO A 151 25.66 -16.11 -13.10
C PRO A 151 25.78 -17.48 -13.76
N ALA A 152 25.50 -17.52 -15.07
CA ALA A 152 25.69 -18.74 -15.86
C ALA A 152 27.16 -19.15 -15.93
#